data_cb96848d21707ebbec2da3a22ec64266
#
_entry.id   cb96848d21707ebbec2da3a22ec64266
#
_cell.length_a   1.000
_cell.length_b   1.000
_cell.length_c   1.000
_cell.angle_alpha   90.00
_cell.angle_beta   90.00
_cell.angle_gamma   90.00
#
_symmetry.space_group_name_H-M   'P 1'
#
loop_
_entity.id
_entity.type
_entity.pdbx_description
1 polymer ?
#
loop_
_entity_poly.entity_id
_entity_poly.type
_entity_poly.pdbx_seq_one_letter_code
_entity_poly.pdbx_strand_id
1 'polypeptide(L)'
;MINCVLMCGGKGSRLNTNPRFKVEKPLLELKNKLLIEYMIEALQNSKKNFKIYAAVSKNTVKTKKFLKSRYHNDVTLIETTGSGFSNDYLIVLQFFRDKENKGKNKIQDIPNNKILFLPIDLPLISSKTLEEIIDLYQSSPSIAIVVDKKMFIQNNFVPSTFVTKISKVEYCYTGISIIDFDTIAGLEYIDQIREVPMIINKLELVYNINTIHDLKRAEKFIGL
;
A
#
# COMPACT_ATOMS: atom_id res chain seq x y z
N MET A 1 -7.45 16.41 -3.27
CA MET A 1 -7.61 14.95 -3.57
C MET A 1 -6.25 14.32 -3.52
N ILE A 2 -6.09 13.17 -2.85
CA ILE A 2 -4.79 12.50 -2.60
C ILE A 2 -4.70 11.30 -3.53
N ASN A 3 -3.59 11.15 -4.27
CA ASN A 3 -3.39 9.96 -5.07
C ASN A 3 -3.00 8.79 -4.16
N CYS A 4 -3.77 7.69 -4.20
CA CYS A 4 -3.49 6.49 -3.42
C CYS A 4 -3.25 5.30 -4.37
N VAL A 5 -2.13 4.60 -4.19
CA VAL A 5 -1.75 3.46 -5.02
C VAL A 5 -1.77 2.19 -4.19
N LEU A 6 -2.68 1.29 -4.51
CA LEU A 6 -2.71 -0.07 -3.98
C LEU A 6 -1.67 -0.92 -4.70
N MET A 7 -0.67 -1.42 -3.97
CA MET A 7 0.42 -2.24 -4.51
C MET A 7 -0.02 -3.70 -4.64
N CYS A 8 -0.61 -4.05 -5.79
CA CYS A 8 -1.23 -5.35 -6.05
C CYS A 8 -0.35 -6.32 -6.86
N GLY A 9 0.77 -5.88 -7.45
CA GLY A 9 1.54 -6.62 -8.46
C GLY A 9 2.38 -7.81 -7.97
N GLY A 10 2.40 -8.09 -6.66
CA GLY A 10 3.27 -9.08 -6.03
C GLY A 10 2.91 -10.54 -6.38
N LYS A 11 3.93 -11.44 -6.38
CA LYS A 11 3.78 -12.88 -6.66
C LYS A 11 2.99 -13.66 -5.60
N GLY A 12 2.87 -13.17 -4.38
CA GLY A 12 2.22 -13.86 -3.27
C GLY A 12 2.87 -15.22 -2.92
N SER A 13 4.20 -15.35 -3.11
CA SER A 13 4.92 -16.63 -3.03
C SER A 13 4.77 -17.34 -1.67
N ARG A 14 4.66 -16.60 -0.57
CA ARG A 14 4.48 -17.15 0.78
C ARG A 14 3.08 -17.73 1.03
N LEU A 15 2.07 -17.30 0.27
CA LEU A 15 0.72 -17.85 0.28
C LEU A 15 0.58 -19.04 -0.65
N ASN A 16 1.33 -19.04 -1.75
CA ASN A 16 1.29 -20.04 -2.81
C ASN A 16 2.30 -21.18 -2.56
N THR A 17 2.18 -21.86 -1.43
CA THR A 17 3.02 -23.04 -1.11
C THR A 17 2.68 -24.26 -1.95
N ASN A 18 1.47 -24.32 -2.53
CA ASN A 18 1.06 -25.38 -3.43
C ASN A 18 0.98 -24.85 -4.88
N PRO A 19 1.82 -25.33 -5.81
CA PRO A 19 1.86 -24.84 -7.19
C PRO A 19 0.54 -25.06 -7.98
N ARG A 20 -0.34 -25.95 -7.51
CA ARG A 20 -1.65 -26.22 -8.15
C ARG A 20 -2.71 -25.16 -7.86
N PHE A 21 -2.52 -24.33 -6.81
CA PHE A 21 -3.48 -23.32 -6.40
C PHE A 21 -2.79 -21.96 -6.30
N LYS A 22 -2.62 -21.30 -7.45
CA LYS A 22 -2.10 -19.93 -7.49
C LYS A 22 -3.23 -18.96 -7.15
N VAL A 23 -3.24 -18.48 -5.91
CA VAL A 23 -4.13 -17.40 -5.48
C VAL A 23 -3.40 -16.07 -5.64
N GLU A 24 -4.03 -15.12 -6.32
CA GLU A 24 -3.54 -13.74 -6.34
C GLU A 24 -3.91 -13.07 -5.01
N LYS A 25 -2.91 -12.56 -4.29
CA LYS A 25 -3.08 -12.01 -2.93
C LYS A 25 -4.22 -10.99 -2.81
N PRO A 26 -4.42 -10.05 -3.76
CA PRO A 26 -5.54 -9.11 -3.69
C PRO A 26 -6.92 -9.77 -3.71
N LEU A 27 -7.03 -10.96 -4.31
CA LEU A 27 -8.26 -11.74 -4.40
C LEU A 27 -8.38 -12.84 -3.34
N LEU A 28 -7.52 -12.80 -2.33
CA LEU A 28 -7.66 -13.67 -1.17
C LEU A 28 -8.87 -13.24 -0.37
N GLU A 29 -9.70 -14.22 0.02
CA GLU A 29 -10.92 -13.98 0.77
C GLU A 29 -10.63 -13.96 2.27
N LEU A 30 -11.13 -12.93 2.95
CA LEU A 30 -11.13 -12.76 4.39
C LEU A 30 -12.57 -12.51 4.83
N LYS A 31 -13.21 -13.51 5.50
CA LYS A 31 -14.62 -13.41 5.92
C LYS A 31 -15.57 -12.94 4.80
N ASN A 32 -15.63 -13.67 3.70
CA ASN A 32 -16.54 -13.44 2.55
C ASN A 32 -16.29 -12.13 1.79
N LYS A 33 -15.12 -11.48 1.97
CA LYS A 33 -14.74 -10.26 1.28
C LYS A 33 -13.28 -10.32 0.84
N LEU A 34 -12.98 -9.84 -0.35
CA LEU A 34 -11.62 -9.87 -0.88
C LEU A 34 -10.71 -8.82 -0.21
N LEU A 35 -9.42 -9.12 -0.04
CA LEU A 35 -8.49 -8.16 0.59
C LEU A 35 -8.52 -6.80 -0.10
N ILE A 36 -8.61 -6.79 -1.44
CA ILE A 36 -8.67 -5.55 -2.20
C ILE A 36 -9.95 -4.74 -1.93
N GLU A 37 -11.07 -5.41 -1.66
CA GLU A 37 -12.34 -4.74 -1.35
C GLU A 37 -12.28 -4.03 0.01
N TYR A 38 -11.62 -4.63 1.02
CA TYR A 38 -11.36 -3.97 2.29
C TYR A 38 -10.59 -2.67 2.10
N MET A 39 -9.53 -2.70 1.28
CA MET A 39 -8.68 -1.52 1.03
C MET A 39 -9.44 -0.41 0.28
N ILE A 40 -10.18 -0.77 -0.76
CA ILE A 40 -10.98 0.19 -1.54
C ILE A 40 -12.05 0.83 -0.64
N GLU A 41 -12.74 0.04 0.15
CA GLU A 41 -13.80 0.52 1.05
C GLU A 41 -13.24 1.42 2.16
N ALA A 42 -12.08 1.10 2.74
CA ALA A 42 -11.43 1.97 3.72
C ALA A 42 -11.09 3.35 3.13
N LEU A 43 -10.66 3.39 1.86
CA LEU A 43 -10.39 4.64 1.15
C LEU A 43 -11.66 5.42 0.81
N GLN A 44 -12.73 4.73 0.36
CA GLN A 44 -14.01 5.34 0.01
C GLN A 44 -14.76 5.88 1.22
N ASN A 45 -14.65 5.22 2.39
CA ASN A 45 -15.28 5.62 3.65
C ASN A 45 -14.49 6.70 4.41
N SER A 46 -13.33 7.11 3.92
CA SER A 46 -12.54 8.17 4.53
C SER A 46 -13.13 9.56 4.26
N LYS A 47 -12.99 10.46 5.22
CA LYS A 47 -13.27 11.90 5.05
C LYS A 47 -12.28 12.58 4.10
N LYS A 48 -11.13 11.96 3.86
CA LYS A 48 -10.15 12.44 2.88
C LYS A 48 -10.58 11.98 1.48
N ASN A 49 -10.41 12.85 0.50
CA ASN A 49 -10.77 12.54 -0.88
C ASN A 49 -9.60 11.85 -1.59
N PHE A 50 -9.72 10.56 -1.86
CA PHE A 50 -8.69 9.76 -2.53
C PHE A 50 -9.01 9.52 -4.00
N LYS A 51 -8.00 9.62 -4.87
CA LYS A 51 -8.01 9.05 -6.22
C LYS A 51 -7.27 7.73 -6.18
N ILE A 52 -7.99 6.63 -6.42
CA ILE A 52 -7.48 5.28 -6.21
C ILE A 52 -6.84 4.76 -7.49
N TYR A 53 -5.63 4.28 -7.36
CA TYR A 53 -4.89 3.54 -8.38
C TYR A 53 -4.58 2.14 -7.89
N ALA A 54 -4.45 1.18 -8.78
CA ALA A 54 -3.97 -0.16 -8.45
C ALA A 54 -2.80 -0.54 -9.37
N ALA A 55 -1.63 -0.76 -8.79
CA ALA A 55 -0.47 -1.29 -9.49
C ALA A 55 -0.65 -2.80 -9.66
N VAL A 56 -0.87 -3.24 -10.89
CA VAL A 56 -1.10 -4.65 -11.26
C VAL A 56 -0.03 -5.14 -12.20
N SER A 57 0.21 -6.45 -12.24
CA SER A 57 1.28 -7.03 -13.06
C SER A 57 0.84 -8.32 -13.75
N LYS A 58 1.76 -8.93 -14.50
CA LYS A 58 1.57 -10.28 -15.05
C LYS A 58 1.30 -11.36 -13.98
N ASN A 59 1.62 -11.09 -12.71
CA ASN A 59 1.36 -12.02 -11.60
C ASN A 59 -0.09 -11.89 -11.08
N THR A 60 -0.84 -10.85 -11.49
CA THR A 60 -2.15 -10.48 -10.93
C THR A 60 -3.18 -10.19 -12.03
N VAL A 61 -3.23 -11.06 -13.03
CA VAL A 61 -4.13 -10.94 -14.20
C VAL A 61 -5.61 -11.04 -13.82
N LYS A 62 -5.96 -11.93 -12.86
CA LYS A 62 -7.32 -12.06 -12.36
C LYS A 62 -7.76 -10.81 -11.59
N THR A 63 -6.86 -10.26 -10.75
CA THR A 63 -7.06 -8.98 -10.06
C THR A 63 -7.32 -7.85 -11.05
N LYS A 64 -6.53 -7.76 -12.11
CA LYS A 64 -6.74 -6.78 -13.18
C LYS A 64 -8.13 -6.91 -13.82
N LYS A 65 -8.56 -8.14 -14.13
CA LYS A 65 -9.90 -8.41 -14.69
C LYS A 65 -11.01 -8.04 -13.70
N PHE A 66 -10.86 -8.41 -12.43
CA PHE A 66 -11.82 -8.10 -11.37
C PHE A 66 -12.00 -6.58 -11.22
N LEU A 67 -10.91 -5.82 -11.12
CA LEU A 67 -10.96 -4.37 -10.99
C LEU A 67 -11.59 -3.70 -12.21
N LYS A 68 -11.27 -4.16 -13.42
CA LYS A 68 -11.89 -3.65 -14.66
C LYS A 68 -13.38 -3.90 -14.72
N SER A 69 -13.89 -5.04 -14.22
CA SER A 69 -15.29 -5.35 -14.26
C SER A 69 -16.09 -4.65 -13.17
N ARG A 70 -15.54 -4.53 -11.95
CA ARG A 70 -16.30 -4.09 -10.77
C ARG A 70 -16.01 -2.66 -10.33
N TYR A 71 -14.81 -2.15 -10.60
CA TYR A 71 -14.31 -0.86 -10.11
C TYR A 71 -13.76 0.04 -11.21
N HIS A 72 -14.23 -0.12 -12.45
CA HIS A 72 -13.70 0.62 -13.62
C HIS A 72 -13.85 2.14 -13.51
N ASN A 73 -14.84 2.63 -12.75
CA ASN A 73 -15.06 4.06 -12.51
C ASN A 73 -14.27 4.59 -11.30
N ASP A 74 -13.92 3.71 -10.35
CA ASP A 74 -13.35 4.10 -9.06
C ASP A 74 -11.83 3.91 -9.02
N VAL A 75 -11.29 2.95 -9.78
CA VAL A 75 -9.90 2.54 -9.71
C VAL A 75 -9.21 2.63 -11.07
N THR A 76 -8.15 3.42 -11.14
CA THR A 76 -7.29 3.50 -12.32
C THR A 76 -6.17 2.45 -12.22
N LEU A 77 -5.97 1.66 -13.27
CA LEU A 77 -4.92 0.65 -13.28
C LEU A 77 -3.58 1.23 -13.75
N ILE A 78 -2.50 0.84 -13.06
CA ILE A 78 -1.11 1.07 -13.47
C ILE A 78 -0.47 -0.29 -13.71
N GLU A 79 0.01 -0.54 -14.91
CA GLU A 79 0.66 -1.81 -15.24
C GLU A 79 2.13 -1.77 -14.84
N THR A 80 2.55 -2.77 -14.05
CA THR A 80 3.92 -2.95 -13.57
C THR A 80 4.49 -4.29 -14.02
N THR A 81 5.78 -4.52 -13.80
CA THR A 81 6.45 -5.78 -14.20
C THR A 81 6.17 -6.94 -13.24
N GLY A 82 5.86 -6.66 -11.96
CA GLY A 82 5.76 -7.67 -10.91
C GLY A 82 7.09 -8.31 -10.56
N SER A 83 8.20 -7.62 -10.82
CA SER A 83 9.56 -8.11 -10.56
C SER A 83 10.08 -7.79 -9.15
N GLY A 84 9.24 -7.16 -8.33
CA GLY A 84 9.53 -6.84 -6.93
C GLY A 84 8.98 -5.47 -6.57
N PHE A 85 8.83 -5.23 -5.25
CA PHE A 85 8.21 -4.01 -4.73
C PHE A 85 8.93 -2.76 -5.22
N SER A 86 10.26 -2.71 -5.11
CA SER A 86 11.06 -1.54 -5.52
C SER A 86 10.90 -1.21 -7.00
N ASN A 87 10.95 -2.22 -7.88
CA ASN A 87 10.77 -2.00 -9.31
C ASN A 87 9.35 -1.53 -9.66
N ASP A 88 8.33 -2.15 -9.06
CA ASP A 88 6.94 -1.75 -9.29
C ASP A 88 6.68 -0.33 -8.77
N TYR A 89 7.30 0.01 -7.63
CA TYR A 89 7.25 1.35 -7.05
C TYR A 89 7.84 2.42 -8.00
N LEU A 90 9.02 2.13 -8.60
CA LEU A 90 9.66 2.99 -9.59
C LEU A 90 8.77 3.24 -10.81
N ILE A 91 8.13 2.18 -11.33
CA ILE A 91 7.23 2.28 -12.49
C ILE A 91 6.02 3.17 -12.15
N VAL A 92 5.48 3.05 -10.93
CA VAL A 92 4.38 3.90 -10.47
C VAL A 92 4.82 5.36 -10.41
N LEU A 93 5.99 5.66 -9.86
CA LEU A 93 6.51 7.03 -9.83
C LEU A 93 6.72 7.59 -11.23
N GLN A 94 7.26 6.79 -12.15
CA GLN A 94 7.42 7.17 -13.55
C GLN A 94 6.07 7.46 -14.22
N PHE A 95 5.03 6.66 -13.95
CA PHE A 95 3.68 6.90 -14.43
C PHE A 95 3.15 8.29 -14.03
N PHE A 96 3.34 8.70 -12.77
CA PHE A 96 2.94 10.02 -12.31
C PHE A 96 3.77 11.14 -12.95
N ARG A 97 5.06 10.95 -13.12
CA ARG A 97 5.97 11.89 -13.81
C ARG A 97 5.55 12.11 -15.27
N ASP A 98 5.25 11.04 -16.00
CA ASP A 98 4.84 11.11 -17.40
C ASP A 98 3.49 11.81 -17.55
N LYS A 99 2.59 11.60 -16.59
CA LYS A 99 1.29 12.24 -16.55
C LYS A 99 1.40 13.76 -16.33
N GLU A 100 2.28 14.18 -15.42
CA GLU A 100 2.57 15.60 -15.19
C GLU A 100 3.18 16.27 -16.43
N ASN A 101 4.17 15.63 -17.07
CA ASN A 101 4.81 16.17 -18.27
C ASN A 101 3.84 16.33 -19.46
N LYS A 102 2.84 15.42 -19.59
CA LYS A 102 1.78 15.54 -20.61
C LYS A 102 0.73 16.59 -20.27
N GLY A 103 0.59 16.93 -18.99
CA GLY A 103 -0.38 17.90 -18.47
C GLY A 103 0.10 19.35 -18.48
N LYS A 104 1.31 19.66 -18.97
CA LYS A 104 1.88 21.02 -18.97
C LYS A 104 1.05 22.11 -19.68
N ASN A 105 -0.04 21.71 -20.35
CA ASN A 105 -1.04 22.66 -20.90
C ASN A 105 -2.34 22.75 -20.08
N LYS A 106 -2.50 22.00 -18.99
CA LYS A 106 -3.68 22.11 -18.10
C LYS A 106 -3.29 21.70 -16.67
N ILE A 107 -2.82 22.66 -15.89
CA ILE A 107 -2.40 22.54 -14.47
C ILE A 107 -3.62 22.31 -13.53
N GLN A 108 -4.66 21.61 -13.92
CA GLN A 108 -5.85 21.46 -13.07
C GLN A 108 -6.11 20.05 -12.51
N ASP A 109 -5.33 19.01 -12.87
CA ASP A 109 -5.70 17.62 -12.57
C ASP A 109 -4.81 16.87 -11.56
N ILE A 110 -3.81 17.50 -10.91
CA ILE A 110 -3.06 16.92 -9.78
C ILE A 110 -3.18 17.85 -8.57
N PRO A 111 -4.34 17.89 -7.91
CA PRO A 111 -4.46 18.59 -6.64
C PRO A 111 -3.83 17.72 -5.56
N ASN A 112 -2.81 18.22 -4.91
CA ASN A 112 -1.92 17.59 -3.94
C ASN A 112 -0.93 16.59 -4.60
N ASN A 113 0.30 17.04 -4.75
CA ASN A 113 1.44 16.28 -5.26
C ASN A 113 1.84 15.09 -4.36
N LYS A 114 0.93 14.60 -3.50
CA LYS A 114 1.18 13.51 -2.58
C LYS A 114 0.68 12.21 -3.15
N ILE A 115 1.55 11.20 -3.09
CA ILE A 115 1.23 9.83 -3.45
C ILE A 115 1.33 8.98 -2.20
N LEU A 116 0.20 8.43 -1.75
CA LEU A 116 0.13 7.42 -0.69
C LEU A 116 0.27 6.03 -1.33
N PHE A 117 1.27 5.29 -0.94
CA PHE A 117 1.44 3.88 -1.30
C PHE A 117 0.88 3.01 -0.19
N LEU A 118 -0.01 2.09 -0.54
CA LEU A 118 -0.61 1.12 0.38
C LEU A 118 -0.31 -0.30 -0.10
N PRO A 119 0.30 -1.14 0.74
CA PRO A 119 0.46 -2.56 0.45
C PRO A 119 -0.90 -3.26 0.58
N ILE A 120 -1.18 -4.23 -0.29
CA ILE A 120 -2.45 -4.97 -0.31
C ILE A 120 -2.64 -5.94 0.86
N ASP A 121 -1.65 -6.10 1.69
CA ASP A 121 -1.62 -7.08 2.78
C ASP A 121 -2.05 -6.54 4.15
N LEU A 122 -2.48 -5.30 4.23
CA LEU A 122 -3.02 -4.67 5.43
C LEU A 122 -4.54 -4.43 5.34
N PRO A 123 -5.37 -5.47 5.12
CA PRO A 123 -6.80 -5.29 4.82
C PRO A 123 -7.61 -4.72 5.99
N LEU A 124 -7.05 -4.73 7.20
CA LEU A 124 -7.74 -4.24 8.40
C LEU A 124 -7.50 -2.75 8.67
N ILE A 125 -6.75 -2.06 7.81
CA ILE A 125 -6.54 -0.63 7.96
C ILE A 125 -7.88 0.11 7.85
N SER A 126 -8.18 0.93 8.85
CA SER A 126 -9.42 1.70 8.89
C SER A 126 -9.30 3.04 8.14
N SER A 127 -10.44 3.59 7.72
CA SER A 127 -10.51 4.95 7.19
C SER A 127 -9.93 5.98 8.15
N LYS A 128 -10.16 5.82 9.47
CA LYS A 128 -9.61 6.69 10.51
C LYS A 128 -8.08 6.66 10.56
N THR A 129 -7.48 5.49 10.41
CA THR A 129 -6.01 5.38 10.37
C THR A 129 -5.43 5.98 9.11
N LEU A 130 -6.11 5.84 7.97
CA LEU A 130 -5.72 6.54 6.74
C LEU A 130 -5.80 8.06 6.90
N GLU A 131 -6.85 8.57 7.54
CA GLU A 131 -7.00 9.99 7.85
C GLU A 131 -5.87 10.49 8.75
N GLU A 132 -5.55 9.76 9.82
CA GLU A 132 -4.47 10.08 10.76
C GLU A 132 -3.10 10.10 10.07
N ILE A 133 -2.80 9.11 9.22
CA ILE A 133 -1.55 9.08 8.45
C ILE A 133 -1.42 10.36 7.60
N ILE A 134 -2.51 10.78 6.96
CA ILE A 134 -2.52 11.99 6.13
C ILE A 134 -2.39 13.26 6.97
N ASP A 135 -3.06 13.32 8.13
CA ASP A 135 -3.06 14.51 9.00
C ASP A 135 -1.72 14.69 9.72
N LEU A 136 -1.06 13.59 10.08
CA LEU A 136 0.28 13.60 10.68
C LEU A 136 1.39 13.88 9.67
N TYR A 137 1.10 13.78 8.37
CA TYR A 137 2.06 14.10 7.33
C TYR A 137 2.44 15.58 7.41
N GLN A 138 3.67 15.84 7.81
CA GLN A 138 4.31 17.15 7.73
C GLN A 138 5.13 17.23 6.45
N SER A 139 5.43 18.43 5.97
CA SER A 139 6.18 18.69 4.74
C SER A 139 7.56 17.99 4.76
N SER A 140 7.55 16.72 4.42
CA SER A 140 8.73 15.88 4.26
C SER A 140 8.75 15.29 2.86
N PRO A 141 9.90 15.15 2.21
CA PRO A 141 10.01 14.56 0.87
C PRO A 141 9.40 13.17 0.76
N SER A 142 9.58 12.37 1.80
CA SER A 142 9.02 11.03 1.89
C SER A 142 8.92 10.60 3.35
N ILE A 143 7.83 9.94 3.69
CA ILE A 143 7.66 9.28 4.99
C ILE A 143 7.33 7.81 4.78
N ALA A 144 7.80 6.97 5.71
CA ALA A 144 7.41 5.56 5.79
C ALA A 144 6.79 5.25 7.16
N ILE A 145 5.65 4.58 7.17
CA ILE A 145 4.97 4.23 8.42
C ILE A 145 5.63 3.02 9.05
N VAL A 146 5.99 3.18 10.32
CA VAL A 146 6.60 2.12 11.12
C VAL A 146 5.82 1.86 12.40
N VAL A 147 5.82 0.61 12.86
CA VAL A 147 5.15 0.13 14.07
C VAL A 147 6.18 -0.49 15.00
N ASP A 148 6.03 -0.32 16.32
CA ASP A 148 6.89 -0.97 17.32
C ASP A 148 6.91 -2.48 17.09
N LYS A 149 8.11 -3.05 16.96
CA LYS A 149 8.33 -4.48 16.74
C LYS A 149 7.69 -5.35 17.82
N LYS A 150 7.60 -4.85 19.06
CA LYS A 150 6.96 -5.55 20.18
C LYS A 150 5.49 -5.84 19.90
N MET A 151 4.78 -4.97 19.19
CA MET A 151 3.37 -5.20 18.86
C MET A 151 3.17 -6.42 17.96
N PHE A 152 4.09 -6.69 17.04
CA PHE A 152 4.06 -7.91 16.22
C PHE A 152 4.24 -9.15 17.10
N ILE A 153 5.25 -9.14 17.99
CA ILE A 153 5.57 -10.27 18.88
C ILE A 153 4.39 -10.56 19.81
N GLN A 154 3.83 -9.54 20.46
CA GLN A 154 2.71 -9.66 21.39
C GLN A 154 1.43 -10.21 20.74
N ASN A 155 1.26 -10.00 19.45
CA ASN A 155 0.11 -10.49 18.68
C ASN A 155 0.43 -11.73 17.83
N ASN A 156 1.59 -12.37 18.09
CA ASN A 156 2.05 -13.58 17.40
C ASN A 156 2.21 -13.42 15.87
N PHE A 157 2.47 -12.21 15.38
CA PHE A 157 2.87 -11.98 14.00
C PHE A 157 4.38 -11.98 13.86
N VAL A 158 4.84 -12.45 12.72
CA VAL A 158 6.26 -12.36 12.37
C VAL A 158 6.56 -10.93 11.93
N PRO A 159 7.47 -10.22 12.63
CA PRO A 159 7.84 -8.88 12.24
C PRO A 159 8.39 -8.84 10.81
N SER A 160 8.20 -7.71 10.12
CA SER A 160 8.87 -7.46 8.84
C SER A 160 10.38 -7.60 9.00
N THR A 161 11.07 -8.07 7.96
CA THR A 161 12.53 -8.12 7.91
C THR A 161 13.16 -6.73 7.82
N PHE A 162 12.40 -5.75 7.35
CA PHE A 162 12.83 -4.36 7.30
C PHE A 162 12.53 -3.67 8.62
N VAL A 163 13.58 -3.36 9.37
CA VAL A 163 13.53 -2.78 10.71
C VAL A 163 14.39 -1.53 10.76
N THR A 164 13.91 -0.49 11.43
CA THR A 164 14.71 0.69 11.78
C THR A 164 14.82 0.82 13.29
N LYS A 165 15.85 1.51 13.78
CA LYS A 165 16.05 1.83 15.19
C LYS A 165 15.89 3.32 15.42
N ILE A 166 14.97 3.68 16.31
CA ILE A 166 14.76 5.07 16.75
C ILE A 166 14.90 5.07 18.28
N SER A 167 15.83 5.84 18.82
CA SER A 167 16.09 5.91 20.27
C SER A 167 16.22 4.54 20.94
N LYS A 168 16.97 3.62 20.34
CA LYS A 168 17.24 2.24 20.80
C LYS A 168 16.02 1.26 20.70
N VAL A 169 14.85 1.72 20.23
CA VAL A 169 13.68 0.87 19.99
C VAL A 169 13.66 0.42 18.53
N GLU A 170 13.30 -0.84 18.30
CA GLU A 170 13.17 -1.42 16.95
C GLU A 170 11.74 -1.25 16.44
N TYR A 171 11.61 -0.72 15.23
CA TYR A 171 10.35 -0.53 14.53
C TYR A 171 10.35 -1.25 13.20
N CYS A 172 9.22 -1.86 12.84
CA CYS A 172 9.03 -2.57 11.59
C CYS A 172 8.33 -1.68 10.57
N TYR A 173 8.82 -1.65 9.35
CA TYR A 173 8.14 -0.98 8.24
C TYR A 173 6.86 -1.73 7.87
N THR A 174 5.78 -0.99 7.68
CA THR A 174 4.47 -1.52 7.28
C THR A 174 4.33 -1.67 5.77
N GLY A 175 5.19 -1.03 5.01
CA GLY A 175 5.05 -0.89 3.56
C GLY A 175 4.16 0.29 3.13
N ILE A 176 3.59 1.03 4.09
CA ILE A 176 2.86 2.27 3.80
C ILE A 176 3.88 3.40 3.72
N SER A 177 3.83 4.17 2.63
CA SER A 177 4.63 5.39 2.50
C SER A 177 3.85 6.51 1.83
N ILE A 178 4.24 7.75 2.13
CA ILE A 178 3.76 8.94 1.41
C ILE A 178 4.97 9.63 0.81
N ILE A 179 4.86 9.96 -0.46
CA ILE A 179 5.86 10.73 -1.19
C ILE A 179 5.24 12.04 -1.64
N ASP A 180 5.99 13.12 -1.41
CA ASP A 180 5.72 14.38 -2.05
C ASP A 180 6.34 14.36 -3.46
N PHE A 181 5.49 14.35 -4.47
CA PHE A 181 5.93 14.21 -5.85
C PHE A 181 6.78 15.40 -6.32
N ASP A 182 6.49 16.62 -5.87
CA ASP A 182 7.28 17.81 -6.21
C ASP A 182 8.74 17.68 -5.77
N THR A 183 8.94 17.03 -4.61
CA THR A 183 10.29 16.81 -4.08
C THR A 183 11.07 15.80 -4.91
N ILE A 184 10.38 14.82 -5.54
CA ILE A 184 11.05 13.78 -6.35
C ILE A 184 11.12 14.15 -7.83
N ALA A 185 10.35 15.11 -8.30
CA ALA A 185 10.33 15.52 -9.71
C ALA A 185 11.70 16.00 -10.23
N GLY A 186 12.54 16.52 -9.32
CA GLY A 186 13.91 16.97 -9.62
C GLY A 186 15.01 15.95 -9.36
N LEU A 187 14.70 14.74 -8.83
CA LEU A 187 15.70 13.74 -8.53
C LEU A 187 16.07 12.94 -9.79
N GLU A 188 17.36 12.79 -10.02
CA GLU A 188 17.89 11.99 -11.13
C GLU A 188 17.71 10.49 -10.88
N TYR A 189 17.81 10.07 -9.60
CA TYR A 189 17.72 8.70 -9.15
C TYR A 189 16.81 8.58 -7.91
N ILE A 190 15.93 7.59 -7.90
CA ILE A 190 14.92 7.37 -6.85
C ILE A 190 15.51 6.80 -5.55
N ASP A 191 16.63 6.11 -5.62
CA ASP A 191 17.43 5.65 -4.47
C ASP A 191 17.98 6.80 -3.61
N GLN A 192 17.87 8.05 -4.08
CA GLN A 192 18.14 9.25 -3.30
C GLN A 192 16.99 9.66 -2.37
N ILE A 193 15.81 9.05 -2.48
CA ILE A 193 14.68 9.33 -1.61
C ILE A 193 14.97 8.77 -0.22
N ARG A 194 15.21 9.66 0.73
CA ARG A 194 15.35 9.30 2.15
C ARG A 194 13.96 9.31 2.78
N GLU A 195 13.45 8.12 3.08
CA GLU A 195 12.22 7.97 3.83
C GLU A 195 12.44 8.31 5.31
N VAL A 196 11.64 9.23 5.83
CA VAL A 196 11.61 9.56 7.27
C VAL A 196 10.61 8.60 7.93
N PRO A 197 11.03 7.77 8.92
CA PRO A 197 10.11 6.88 9.61
C PRO A 197 9.15 7.68 10.48
N MET A 198 7.84 7.42 10.32
CA MET A 198 6.78 7.95 11.16
C MET A 198 6.15 6.82 11.97
N ILE A 199 6.17 6.96 13.31
CA ILE A 199 5.69 5.93 14.23
C ILE A 199 4.18 6.04 14.37
N ILE A 200 3.45 4.97 14.01
CA ILE A 200 2.01 4.83 14.24
C ILE A 200 1.74 3.45 14.83
N ASN A 201 1.57 3.39 16.14
CA ASN A 201 1.37 2.14 16.87
C ASN A 201 -0.12 1.75 16.91
N LYS A 202 -0.62 1.19 15.81
CA LYS A 202 -1.99 0.67 15.71
C LYS A 202 -1.99 -0.81 15.39
N LEU A 203 -2.89 -1.54 16.05
CA LEU A 203 -2.97 -2.99 15.91
C LEU A 203 -3.32 -3.42 14.47
N GLU A 204 -4.19 -2.68 13.79
CA GLU A 204 -4.58 -2.93 12.39
C GLU A 204 -3.39 -2.88 11.40
N LEU A 205 -2.30 -2.18 11.75
CA LEU A 205 -1.06 -2.13 10.95
C LEU A 205 -0.13 -3.32 11.22
N VAL A 206 -0.42 -4.12 12.25
CA VAL A 206 0.29 -5.35 12.58
C VAL A 206 -0.26 -6.54 11.80
N TYR A 207 -1.56 -6.52 11.46
CA TYR A 207 -2.25 -7.60 10.76
C TYR A 207 -1.90 -7.65 9.27
N ASN A 208 -0.62 -7.90 9.00
CA ASN A 208 -0.10 -8.07 7.66
C ASN A 208 -0.26 -9.53 7.21
N ILE A 209 -1.10 -9.76 6.19
CA ILE A 209 -1.43 -11.10 5.69
C ILE A 209 -0.39 -11.55 4.68
N ASN A 210 0.56 -12.38 5.11
CA ASN A 210 1.59 -12.99 4.27
C ASN A 210 1.47 -14.50 4.16
N THR A 211 0.77 -15.14 5.10
CA THR A 211 0.59 -16.60 5.18
C THR A 211 -0.87 -16.92 5.46
N ILE A 212 -1.25 -18.20 5.29
CA ILE A 212 -2.58 -18.69 5.69
C ILE A 212 -2.79 -18.56 7.22
N HIS A 213 -1.72 -18.63 8.01
CA HIS A 213 -1.82 -18.43 9.45
C HIS A 213 -2.16 -16.98 9.80
N ASP A 214 -1.60 -16.02 9.08
CA ASP A 214 -1.92 -14.59 9.25
C ASP A 214 -3.38 -14.32 8.88
N LEU A 215 -3.87 -14.94 7.79
CA LEU A 215 -5.28 -14.85 7.38
C LEU A 215 -6.21 -15.32 8.50
N LYS A 216 -5.97 -16.51 9.06
CA LYS A 216 -6.78 -17.05 10.17
C LYS A 216 -6.76 -16.17 11.41
N ARG A 217 -5.63 -15.49 11.70
CA ARG A 217 -5.54 -14.52 12.82
C ARG A 217 -6.38 -13.27 12.54
N ALA A 218 -6.29 -12.75 11.31
CA ALA A 218 -7.11 -11.62 10.90
C ALA A 218 -8.61 -11.93 10.95
N GLU A 219 -9.02 -13.14 10.55
CA GLU A 219 -10.42 -13.61 10.65
C GLU A 219 -10.94 -13.62 12.09
N LYS A 220 -10.11 -14.05 13.03
CA LYS A 220 -10.46 -14.03 14.47
C LYS A 220 -10.62 -12.60 14.99
N PHE A 221 -9.75 -11.70 14.58
CA PHE A 221 -9.79 -10.30 15.00
C PHE A 221 -11.06 -9.58 14.53
N ILE A 222 -11.49 -9.81 13.26
CA ILE A 222 -12.75 -9.22 12.74
C ILE A 222 -13.99 -9.82 13.44
N GLY A 223 -13.87 -10.98 14.06
CA GLY A 223 -14.98 -11.68 14.72
C GLY A 223 -15.19 -11.30 16.18
N LEU A 224 -14.32 -10.47 16.74
CA LEU A 224 -14.41 -9.90 18.08
C LEU A 224 -15.11 -8.53 18.04
#